data_17571c86da7798ecdd9e1c6751c95ef7
#
_entry.id   17571c86da7798ecdd9e1c6751c95ef7
#
_cell.length_a   1.000
_cell.length_b   1.000
_cell.length_c   1.000
_cell.angle_alpha   90.00
_cell.angle_beta   90.00
_cell.angle_gamma   90.00
#
_symmetry.space_group_name_H-M   'P 1'
#
loop_
_entity.id
_entity.type
_entity.pdbx_description
1 polymer ?
#
loop_
_entity_poly.entity_id
_entity_poly.type
_entity_poly.pdbx_seq_one_letter_code
_entity_poly.pdbx_strand_id
1 'polypeptide(L)'
;TVGGGTLTNTEDCPSNVFSTINVLYNQTTGQGVTVTFGNNLVYYGSDSSRSCIGSTSPSSGKYYYEAKVFDNTNLILGIVNLAWGNLNGASGYAFHDDALNFGYSQSGQKTSGGTSTAFGSTISNNDIFMCAMDLDNQKLYFGLNGTWQGSGDPTSGATGTGSAFNLASGANYAAACRLRNGTQVGFNFGNGYYSSSSQVSSAGTNASGNGIFEYDVPTGYTALSTKGLNL
;
A
#
# COMPACT_ATOMS: atom_id res chain seq x y z
N THR A 1 31.35 -12.18 -24.91
CA THR A 1 30.45 -13.24 -24.43
C THR A 1 29.82 -12.77 -23.12
N VAL A 2 28.62 -12.28 -23.18
CA VAL A 2 27.84 -12.01 -21.96
C VAL A 2 27.47 -13.37 -21.37
N GLY A 3 27.94 -13.66 -20.17
CA GLY A 3 27.60 -14.92 -19.47
C GLY A 3 26.08 -15.06 -19.46
N GLY A 4 25.58 -16.28 -19.72
CA GLY A 4 24.17 -16.61 -19.91
C GLY A 4 23.31 -16.44 -18.65
N GLY A 5 23.18 -15.20 -18.17
CA GLY A 5 22.11 -14.82 -17.27
C GLY A 5 20.86 -14.56 -18.10
N THR A 6 19.76 -15.19 -17.75
CA THR A 6 18.45 -14.85 -18.30
C THR A 6 18.19 -13.39 -17.97
N LEU A 7 18.16 -12.52 -18.98
CA LEU A 7 17.69 -11.14 -18.80
C LEU A 7 16.22 -11.22 -18.43
N THR A 8 15.94 -11.20 -17.14
CA THR A 8 14.58 -10.99 -16.66
C THR A 8 14.22 -9.55 -17.00
N ASN A 9 13.20 -9.37 -17.82
CA ASN A 9 12.62 -8.05 -18.06
C ASN A 9 12.12 -7.54 -16.72
N THR A 10 12.83 -6.59 -16.11
CA THR A 10 12.34 -5.91 -14.91
C THR A 10 11.37 -4.84 -15.39
N GLU A 11 10.17 -4.85 -14.84
CA GLU A 11 9.17 -3.79 -15.07
C GLU A 11 9.69 -2.42 -14.60
N ASP A 12 10.60 -2.40 -13.62
CA ASP A 12 11.24 -1.19 -13.10
C ASP A 12 12.40 -0.77 -14.02
N CYS A 13 12.20 0.33 -14.71
CA CYS A 13 13.15 0.91 -15.67
C CYS A 13 13.03 2.45 -15.66
N PRO A 14 13.97 3.20 -16.28
CA PRO A 14 13.93 4.68 -16.26
C PRO A 14 12.62 5.30 -16.74
N SER A 15 11.87 4.64 -17.61
CA SER A 15 10.57 5.09 -18.12
C SER A 15 9.38 4.61 -17.27
N ASN A 16 9.61 3.71 -16.32
CA ASN A 16 8.58 3.17 -15.42
C ASN A 16 9.17 2.88 -14.06
N VAL A 17 9.30 3.89 -13.23
CA VAL A 17 9.82 3.78 -11.85
C VAL A 17 8.65 3.59 -10.90
N PHE A 18 8.61 2.45 -10.22
CA PHE A 18 7.59 2.15 -9.22
C PHE A 18 7.79 2.94 -7.93
N SER A 19 6.69 3.19 -7.23
CA SER A 19 6.75 3.72 -5.87
C SER A 19 7.58 2.81 -4.96
N THR A 20 8.16 3.41 -3.93
CA THR A 20 8.85 2.72 -2.83
C THR A 20 8.45 3.39 -1.51
N ILE A 21 8.89 2.85 -0.38
CA ILE A 21 8.73 3.54 0.90
C ILE A 21 9.70 4.72 0.94
N ASN A 22 9.18 5.89 1.33
CA ASN A 22 9.96 7.12 1.44
C ASN A 22 10.83 7.09 2.70
N VAL A 23 12.12 6.79 2.53
CA VAL A 23 13.09 6.71 3.62
C VAL A 23 13.44 8.09 4.20
N LEU A 24 13.11 9.18 3.51
CA LEU A 24 13.31 10.53 4.00
C LEU A 24 12.17 11.02 4.90
N TYR A 25 11.09 10.25 5.00
CA TYR A 25 9.99 10.55 5.91
C TYR A 25 10.47 10.43 7.37
N ASN A 26 10.22 11.44 8.20
CA ASN A 26 10.81 11.56 9.53
C ASN A 26 10.52 10.39 10.50
N GLN A 27 9.36 9.75 10.39
CA GLN A 27 9.05 8.57 11.21
C GLN A 27 9.81 7.32 10.75
N THR A 28 10.31 7.30 9.52
CA THR A 28 11.17 6.24 8.99
C THR A 28 12.62 6.50 9.38
N THR A 29 13.09 7.76 9.23
CA THR A 29 14.48 8.14 9.45
C THR A 29 14.77 8.39 10.94
N GLY A 30 15.79 7.71 11.48
CA GLY A 30 16.28 7.93 12.85
C GLY A 30 15.33 7.46 13.96
N GLN A 31 14.19 6.86 13.62
CA GLN A 31 13.19 6.38 14.58
C GLN A 31 13.21 4.85 14.78
N GLY A 32 14.25 4.18 14.29
CA GLY A 32 14.45 2.73 14.45
C GLY A 32 13.64 1.88 13.48
N VAL A 33 12.94 2.47 12.51
CA VAL A 33 12.33 1.72 11.40
C VAL A 33 13.46 1.25 10.47
N THR A 34 13.51 -0.05 10.22
CA THR A 34 14.42 -0.64 9.25
C THR A 34 13.71 -0.73 7.91
N VAL A 35 14.32 -0.12 6.87
CA VAL A 35 13.83 -0.19 5.49
C VAL A 35 14.92 -0.83 4.64
N THR A 36 14.56 -1.88 3.92
CA THR A 36 15.49 -2.68 3.12
C THR A 36 14.87 -3.07 1.79
N PHE A 37 15.59 -3.85 1.00
CA PHE A 37 15.12 -4.41 -0.26
C PHE A 37 14.55 -3.34 -1.22
N GLY A 38 15.43 -2.42 -1.67
CA GLY A 38 15.01 -1.33 -2.57
C GLY A 38 13.93 -0.42 -1.98
N ASN A 39 13.90 -0.29 -0.64
CA ASN A 39 12.91 0.48 0.12
C ASN A 39 11.48 -0.08 0.06
N ASN A 40 11.33 -1.39 -0.14
CA ASN A 40 10.01 -2.03 -0.17
C ASN A 40 9.71 -2.90 1.04
N LEU A 41 10.73 -3.32 1.82
CA LEU A 41 10.54 -4.11 3.04
C LEU A 41 10.77 -3.24 4.27
N VAL A 42 9.78 -3.15 5.14
CA VAL A 42 9.81 -2.36 6.38
C VAL A 42 9.65 -3.25 7.61
N TYR A 43 10.43 -2.94 8.65
CA TYR A 43 10.36 -3.61 9.95
C TYR A 43 10.49 -2.59 11.09
N TYR A 44 9.74 -2.81 12.18
CA TYR A 44 9.89 -2.02 13.40
C TYR A 44 9.65 -2.86 14.65
N GLY A 45 10.68 -2.97 15.51
CA GLY A 45 10.71 -3.88 16.66
C GLY A 45 10.26 -3.30 18.01
N SER A 46 10.06 -1.98 18.12
CA SER A 46 9.74 -1.34 19.40
C SER A 46 8.24 -1.16 19.63
N ASP A 47 7.86 -0.94 20.90
CA ASP A 47 6.47 -0.82 21.35
C ASP A 47 5.84 0.57 21.13
N SER A 48 6.50 1.49 20.47
CA SER A 48 5.89 2.75 20.02
C SER A 48 5.40 2.63 18.58
N SER A 49 4.33 3.35 18.22
CA SER A 49 3.83 3.37 16.84
C SER A 49 4.76 4.17 15.93
N ARG A 50 4.96 3.68 14.70
CA ARG A 50 5.64 4.39 13.61
C ARG A 50 4.85 4.24 12.33
N SER A 51 4.78 5.31 11.57
CA SER A 51 4.17 5.30 10.24
C SER A 51 5.23 5.41 9.15
N CYS A 52 5.06 4.64 8.09
CA CYS A 52 5.82 4.78 6.85
C CYS A 52 4.88 5.16 5.73
N ILE A 53 5.36 5.94 4.79
CA ILE A 53 4.58 6.38 3.63
C ILE A 53 5.31 6.05 2.33
N GLY A 54 4.55 5.88 1.25
CA GLY A 54 5.07 5.70 -0.10
C GLY A 54 5.68 6.99 -0.66
N SER A 55 6.55 6.83 -1.66
CA SER A 55 7.24 7.94 -2.34
C SER A 55 6.38 8.62 -3.41
N THR A 56 5.27 8.00 -3.83
CA THR A 56 4.38 8.48 -4.89
C THR A 56 2.99 8.77 -4.33
N SER A 57 2.44 9.94 -4.67
CA SER A 57 1.17 10.42 -4.12
C SER A 57 0.33 11.15 -5.19
N PRO A 58 -0.43 10.40 -6.01
CA PRO A 58 -1.34 10.97 -7.00
C PRO A 58 -2.52 11.69 -6.36
N SER A 59 -3.15 12.60 -7.14
CA SER A 59 -4.41 13.28 -6.79
C SER A 59 -5.57 12.96 -7.74
N SER A 60 -5.33 12.18 -8.80
CA SER A 60 -6.30 11.71 -9.79
C SER A 60 -5.87 10.37 -10.34
N GLY A 61 -6.75 9.66 -11.04
CA GLY A 61 -6.50 8.32 -11.60
C GLY A 61 -6.87 7.20 -10.63
N LYS A 62 -6.61 5.97 -11.05
CA LYS A 62 -6.94 4.75 -10.30
C LYS A 62 -5.70 3.89 -10.12
N TYR A 63 -5.35 3.62 -8.87
CA TYR A 63 -4.10 2.94 -8.53
C TYR A 63 -4.32 1.72 -7.64
N TYR A 64 -3.43 0.75 -7.83
CA TYR A 64 -3.42 -0.50 -7.09
C TYR A 64 -2.02 -0.79 -6.54
N TYR A 65 -1.97 -1.34 -5.33
CA TYR A 65 -0.75 -1.91 -4.76
C TYR A 65 -1.08 -3.08 -3.83
N GLU A 66 -0.08 -3.90 -3.57
CA GLU A 66 -0.15 -5.02 -2.63
C GLU A 66 0.87 -4.86 -1.52
N ALA A 67 0.61 -5.51 -0.38
CA ALA A 67 1.57 -5.63 0.71
C ALA A 67 1.48 -6.99 1.36
N LYS A 68 2.59 -7.74 1.40
CA LYS A 68 2.69 -9.02 2.10
C LYS A 68 3.09 -8.81 3.54
N VAL A 69 2.33 -9.41 4.44
CA VAL A 69 2.53 -9.30 5.87
C VAL A 69 3.40 -10.46 6.35
N PHE A 70 4.62 -10.20 6.78
CA PHE A 70 5.50 -11.22 7.35
C PHE A 70 5.29 -11.37 8.86
N ASP A 71 5.02 -10.25 9.54
CA ASP A 71 4.59 -10.22 10.94
C ASP A 71 3.49 -9.18 11.12
N ASN A 72 2.34 -9.61 11.66
CA ASN A 72 1.12 -8.80 11.77
C ASN A 72 0.92 -8.15 13.15
N THR A 73 1.89 -8.22 14.05
CA THR A 73 1.76 -7.66 15.40
C THR A 73 1.53 -6.15 15.36
N ASN A 74 0.30 -5.70 15.67
CA ASN A 74 -0.09 -4.29 15.65
C ASN A 74 0.12 -3.55 14.30
N LEU A 75 -0.31 -4.17 13.21
CA LEU A 75 -0.24 -3.63 11.85
C LEU A 75 -1.50 -2.84 11.49
N ILE A 76 -1.31 -1.73 10.76
CA ILE A 76 -2.36 -1.08 9.97
C ILE A 76 -1.76 -0.75 8.59
N LEU A 77 -2.47 -1.10 7.53
CA LEU A 77 -2.13 -0.81 6.14
C LEU A 77 -3.17 0.12 5.53
N GLY A 78 -2.77 1.00 4.62
CA GLY A 78 -3.73 1.90 3.97
C GLY A 78 -3.07 3.07 3.25
N ILE A 79 -3.70 4.23 3.32
CA ILE A 79 -3.26 5.44 2.63
C ILE A 79 -3.24 6.66 3.55
N VAL A 80 -2.36 7.59 3.24
CA VAL A 80 -2.22 8.88 3.94
C VAL A 80 -2.44 10.02 2.97
N ASN A 81 -3.22 11.01 3.40
CA ASN A 81 -3.34 12.29 2.72
C ASN A 81 -2.11 13.16 3.04
N LEU A 82 -1.40 13.66 2.05
CA LEU A 82 -0.19 14.46 2.26
C LEU A 82 -0.46 15.83 2.88
N ALA A 83 -1.71 16.29 2.94
CA ALA A 83 -2.09 17.46 3.74
C ALA A 83 -2.04 17.19 5.25
N TRP A 84 -1.80 15.94 5.67
CA TRP A 84 -1.62 15.56 7.07
C TRP A 84 -0.43 16.30 7.67
N GLY A 85 -0.74 17.22 8.62
CA GLY A 85 0.27 18.12 9.21
C GLY A 85 1.30 17.43 10.11
N ASN A 86 1.12 16.14 10.43
CA ASN A 86 2.02 15.38 11.32
C ASN A 86 3.06 14.55 10.55
N LEU A 87 3.39 14.95 9.33
CA LEU A 87 4.49 14.36 8.55
C LEU A 87 5.85 14.45 9.27
N ASN A 88 5.97 15.31 10.28
CA ASN A 88 7.20 15.53 11.06
C ASN A 88 7.46 14.50 12.16
N GLY A 89 6.63 13.46 12.29
CA GLY A 89 7.02 12.26 13.03
C GLY A 89 7.02 12.38 14.55
N ALA A 90 6.01 13.02 15.15
CA ALA A 90 5.85 12.91 16.59
C ALA A 90 5.73 11.43 16.99
N SER A 91 6.55 11.01 17.96
CA SER A 91 6.53 9.65 18.50
C SER A 91 5.13 9.33 19.05
N GLY A 92 4.60 8.16 18.66
CA GLY A 92 3.33 7.66 19.17
C GLY A 92 2.10 7.96 18.29
N TYR A 93 2.21 8.83 17.28
CA TYR A 93 1.12 9.07 16.34
C TYR A 93 1.13 8.05 15.18
N ALA A 94 -0.01 7.45 14.95
CA ALA A 94 -0.24 6.60 13.79
C ALA A 94 -0.97 7.41 12.70
N PHE A 95 -0.67 7.12 11.43
CA PHE A 95 -1.28 7.89 10.33
C PHE A 95 -2.82 7.90 10.38
N HIS A 96 -3.44 6.82 10.83
CA HIS A 96 -4.90 6.66 10.92
C HIS A 96 -5.56 7.39 12.09
N ASP A 97 -4.79 8.07 12.96
CA ASP A 97 -5.34 8.91 14.03
C ASP A 97 -5.95 10.21 13.46
N ASP A 98 -5.59 10.58 12.24
CA ASP A 98 -6.17 11.70 11.53
C ASP A 98 -7.35 11.26 10.65
N ALA A 99 -8.41 12.07 10.61
CA ALA A 99 -9.64 11.79 9.86
C ALA A 99 -9.47 11.84 8.32
N LEU A 100 -8.35 12.38 7.84
CA LEU A 100 -8.02 12.42 6.40
C LEU A 100 -7.26 11.19 5.94
N ASN A 101 -6.90 10.28 6.85
CA ASN A 101 -6.08 9.10 6.59
C ASN A 101 -6.89 7.84 6.86
N PHE A 102 -6.66 6.81 6.06
CA PHE A 102 -7.52 5.63 6.01
C PHE A 102 -6.69 4.35 6.09
N GLY A 103 -7.05 3.47 7.01
CA GLY A 103 -6.35 2.22 7.25
C GLY A 103 -7.24 1.00 7.39
N TYR A 104 -6.62 -0.16 7.27
CA TYR A 104 -7.16 -1.49 7.56
C TYR A 104 -6.25 -2.17 8.57
N SER A 105 -6.79 -2.50 9.73
CA SER A 105 -6.03 -3.08 10.84
C SER A 105 -5.92 -4.60 10.72
N GLN A 106 -4.93 -5.20 11.43
CA GLN A 106 -4.80 -6.64 11.51
C GLN A 106 -6.05 -7.35 12.07
N SER A 107 -6.92 -6.64 12.81
CA SER A 107 -8.17 -7.21 13.33
C SER A 107 -9.36 -7.11 12.37
N GLY A 108 -9.13 -6.77 11.10
CA GLY A 108 -10.20 -6.70 10.09
C GLY A 108 -11.08 -5.47 10.19
N GLN A 109 -10.59 -4.41 10.80
CA GLN A 109 -11.32 -3.16 10.95
C GLN A 109 -10.81 -2.10 9.98
N LYS A 110 -11.71 -1.32 9.40
CA LYS A 110 -11.36 -0.06 8.76
C LYS A 110 -11.22 1.03 9.81
N THR A 111 -10.23 1.91 9.67
CA THR A 111 -9.86 2.90 10.68
C THR A 111 -9.53 4.25 10.09
N SER A 112 -10.02 5.32 10.71
CA SER A 112 -9.77 6.72 10.36
C SER A 112 -10.14 7.62 11.54
N GLY A 113 -9.39 8.70 11.79
CA GLY A 113 -9.67 9.64 12.87
C GLY A 113 -9.66 8.97 14.26
N GLY A 114 -8.78 7.99 14.46
CA GLY A 114 -8.72 7.21 15.71
C GLY A 114 -9.93 6.28 15.94
N THR A 115 -10.88 6.21 14.99
CA THR A 115 -12.07 5.35 15.10
C THR A 115 -11.88 4.10 14.25
N SER A 116 -12.21 2.94 14.81
CA SER A 116 -12.16 1.63 14.13
C SER A 116 -13.53 1.01 14.06
N THR A 117 -13.89 0.46 12.89
CA THR A 117 -15.19 -0.19 12.65
C THR A 117 -14.95 -1.52 11.94
N ALA A 118 -15.65 -2.58 12.35
CA ALA A 118 -15.58 -3.88 11.70
C ALA A 118 -15.88 -3.74 10.18
N PHE A 119 -15.06 -4.38 9.35
CA PHE A 119 -15.17 -4.24 7.90
C PHE A 119 -14.90 -5.53 7.11
N GLY A 120 -13.96 -6.34 7.56
CA GLY A 120 -13.58 -7.56 6.85
C GLY A 120 -12.84 -8.56 7.72
N SER A 121 -12.07 -9.42 7.08
CA SER A 121 -11.31 -10.51 7.73
C SER A 121 -10.07 -10.00 8.46
N THR A 122 -9.66 -10.69 9.51
CA THR A 122 -8.37 -10.45 10.18
C THR A 122 -7.20 -10.77 9.24
N ILE A 123 -6.12 -9.99 9.36
CA ILE A 123 -4.87 -10.26 8.65
C ILE A 123 -4.04 -11.26 9.46
N SER A 124 -3.51 -12.28 8.80
CA SER A 124 -2.56 -13.26 9.35
C SER A 124 -1.18 -13.09 8.74
N ASN A 125 -0.16 -13.69 9.35
CA ASN A 125 1.17 -13.74 8.74
C ASN A 125 1.10 -14.50 7.41
N ASN A 126 1.81 -13.98 6.42
CA ASN A 126 1.84 -14.37 5.00
C ASN A 126 0.62 -13.97 4.18
N ASP A 127 -0.39 -13.34 4.75
CA ASP A 127 -1.47 -12.75 3.96
C ASP A 127 -0.96 -11.60 3.08
N ILE A 128 -1.63 -11.40 1.96
CA ILE A 128 -1.37 -10.30 1.03
C ILE A 128 -2.56 -9.35 1.09
N PHE A 129 -2.29 -8.16 1.61
CA PHE A 129 -3.22 -7.04 1.59
C PHE A 129 -3.24 -6.40 0.21
N MET A 130 -4.42 -5.98 -0.23
CA MET A 130 -4.66 -5.31 -1.50
C MET A 130 -5.30 -3.96 -1.27
N CYS A 131 -4.85 -2.93 -1.98
CA CYS A 131 -5.42 -1.60 -1.91
C CYS A 131 -5.70 -1.06 -3.31
N ALA A 132 -6.95 -0.63 -3.55
CA ALA A 132 -7.37 0.04 -4.77
C ALA A 132 -7.88 1.45 -4.43
N MET A 133 -7.22 2.47 -4.98
CA MET A 133 -7.55 3.89 -4.84
C MET A 133 -8.18 4.39 -6.13
N ASP A 134 -9.47 4.71 -6.13
CA ASP A 134 -10.16 5.40 -7.22
C ASP A 134 -10.25 6.89 -6.86
N LEU A 135 -9.25 7.67 -7.26
CA LEU A 135 -9.20 9.10 -6.95
C LEU A 135 -10.14 9.90 -7.83
N ASP A 136 -10.53 9.35 -9.00
CA ASP A 136 -11.48 10.00 -9.91
C ASP A 136 -12.91 9.97 -9.35
N ASN A 137 -13.30 8.86 -8.73
CA ASN A 137 -14.61 8.68 -8.08
C ASN A 137 -14.55 8.81 -6.54
N GLN A 138 -13.38 9.16 -5.97
CA GLN A 138 -13.15 9.33 -4.52
C GLN A 138 -13.53 8.10 -3.71
N LYS A 139 -13.10 6.90 -4.15
CA LYS A 139 -13.39 5.63 -3.46
C LYS A 139 -12.10 4.88 -3.09
N LEU A 140 -12.14 4.25 -1.93
CA LEU A 140 -11.04 3.42 -1.43
C LEU A 140 -11.55 2.02 -1.13
N TYR A 141 -10.82 1.02 -1.60
CA TYR A 141 -11.14 -0.39 -1.36
C TYR A 141 -9.95 -1.10 -0.75
N PHE A 142 -10.26 -2.00 0.18
CA PHE A 142 -9.29 -2.90 0.80
C PHE A 142 -9.64 -4.35 0.48
N GLY A 143 -8.63 -5.13 0.17
CA GLY A 143 -8.76 -6.56 -0.10
C GLY A 143 -7.73 -7.37 0.68
N LEU A 144 -7.98 -8.67 0.76
CA LEU A 144 -7.10 -9.65 1.41
C LEU A 144 -7.13 -10.94 0.63
N ASN A 145 -5.95 -11.42 0.22
CA ASN A 145 -5.78 -12.71 -0.48
C ASN A 145 -6.74 -12.89 -1.67
N GLY A 146 -6.82 -11.89 -2.54
CA GLY A 146 -7.67 -11.91 -3.75
C GLY A 146 -9.14 -11.59 -3.51
N THR A 147 -9.56 -11.34 -2.27
CA THR A 147 -10.97 -11.06 -1.94
C THR A 147 -11.13 -9.62 -1.44
N TRP A 148 -11.95 -8.83 -2.12
CA TRP A 148 -12.31 -7.48 -1.68
C TRP A 148 -13.17 -7.53 -0.42
N GLN A 149 -12.79 -6.77 0.61
CA GLN A 149 -13.49 -6.72 1.87
C GLN A 149 -14.72 -5.82 1.79
N GLY A 150 -15.70 -6.01 2.70
CA GLY A 150 -16.94 -5.26 2.69
C GLY A 150 -17.80 -5.47 1.44
N SER A 151 -17.65 -6.60 0.75
CA SER A 151 -18.27 -6.87 -0.57
C SER A 151 -17.90 -5.80 -1.61
N GLY A 152 -16.66 -5.32 -1.56
CA GLY A 152 -16.16 -4.25 -2.42
C GLY A 152 -16.10 -4.63 -3.89
N ASP A 153 -16.49 -3.70 -4.75
CA ASP A 153 -16.31 -3.75 -6.20
C ASP A 153 -15.58 -2.47 -6.66
N PRO A 154 -14.23 -2.53 -6.80
CA PRO A 154 -13.46 -1.39 -7.28
C PRO A 154 -13.87 -0.90 -8.67
N THR A 155 -14.55 -1.73 -9.48
CA THR A 155 -14.98 -1.36 -10.83
C THR A 155 -16.32 -0.64 -10.86
N SER A 156 -17.00 -0.50 -9.72
CA SER A 156 -18.34 0.12 -9.61
C SER A 156 -18.37 1.65 -9.80
N GLY A 157 -17.21 2.28 -10.02
CA GLY A 157 -17.08 3.71 -10.29
C GLY A 157 -17.67 4.57 -9.17
N ALA A 158 -18.44 5.60 -9.55
CA ALA A 158 -19.04 6.54 -8.58
C ALA A 158 -20.03 5.88 -7.60
N THR A 159 -20.62 4.73 -7.95
CA THR A 159 -21.48 3.97 -7.02
C THR A 159 -20.75 3.57 -5.76
N GLY A 160 -19.48 3.17 -5.88
CA GLY A 160 -18.62 2.86 -4.74
C GLY A 160 -19.10 1.66 -3.94
N THR A 161 -19.60 0.61 -4.62
CA THR A 161 -20.13 -0.60 -3.98
C THR A 161 -19.11 -1.18 -3.02
N GLY A 162 -19.44 -1.31 -1.73
CA GLY A 162 -18.59 -1.88 -0.68
C GLY A 162 -17.27 -1.15 -0.45
N SER A 163 -17.14 0.12 -0.89
CA SER A 163 -15.94 0.92 -0.61
C SER A 163 -15.73 1.08 0.90
N ALA A 164 -14.47 1.02 1.32
CA ALA A 164 -14.12 1.22 2.73
C ALA A 164 -14.35 2.68 3.16
N PHE A 165 -13.94 3.63 2.30
CA PHE A 165 -14.01 5.06 2.59
C PHE A 165 -14.28 5.88 1.33
N ASN A 166 -14.79 7.09 1.53
CA ASN A 166 -14.79 8.15 0.54
C ASN A 166 -13.54 9.02 0.73
N LEU A 167 -12.88 9.35 -0.37
CA LEU A 167 -11.67 10.18 -0.38
C LEU A 167 -12.03 11.66 -0.62
N ALA A 168 -11.16 12.57 -0.21
CA ALA A 168 -11.31 13.98 -0.53
C ALA A 168 -10.91 14.22 -2.00
N SER A 169 -11.74 14.96 -2.72
CA SER A 169 -11.47 15.33 -4.12
C SER A 169 -10.21 16.19 -4.24
N GLY A 170 -9.34 15.88 -5.19
CA GLY A 170 -8.11 16.62 -5.48
C GLY A 170 -7.02 16.49 -4.41
N ALA A 171 -7.21 15.65 -3.40
CA ALA A 171 -6.20 15.40 -2.39
C ALA A 171 -5.15 14.38 -2.88
N ASN A 172 -3.90 14.56 -2.45
CA ASN A 172 -2.80 13.66 -2.76
C ASN A 172 -2.74 12.53 -1.73
N TYR A 173 -2.82 11.28 -2.18
CA TYR A 173 -2.74 10.11 -1.31
C TYR A 173 -1.54 9.25 -1.64
N ALA A 174 -0.76 8.89 -0.60
CA ALA A 174 0.32 7.92 -0.69
C ALA A 174 -0.05 6.63 0.05
N ALA A 175 0.51 5.49 -0.36
CA ALA A 175 0.46 4.26 0.43
C ALA A 175 1.04 4.52 1.83
N ALA A 176 0.48 3.86 2.85
CA ALA A 176 0.94 4.02 4.22
C ALA A 176 0.85 2.73 5.02
N CYS A 177 1.71 2.60 6.02
CA CYS A 177 1.57 1.59 7.06
C CYS A 177 1.91 2.18 8.43
N ARG A 178 1.27 1.62 9.45
CA ARG A 178 1.66 1.78 10.84
C ARG A 178 2.25 0.48 11.33
N LEU A 179 3.42 0.57 11.95
CA LEU A 179 4.22 -0.54 12.47
C LEU A 179 4.38 -0.39 14.00
N ARG A 180 4.39 -1.52 14.71
CA ARG A 180 4.65 -1.60 16.14
C ARG A 180 5.00 -3.05 16.52
N ASN A 181 5.83 -3.27 17.54
CA ASN A 181 6.03 -4.57 18.21
C ASN A 181 6.50 -5.72 17.30
N GLY A 182 7.48 -5.51 16.45
CA GLY A 182 8.00 -6.58 15.59
C GLY A 182 7.33 -6.68 14.22
N THR A 183 6.37 -5.80 13.91
CA THR A 183 5.68 -5.81 12.62
C THR A 183 6.64 -5.71 11.44
N GLN A 184 6.45 -6.60 10.45
CA GLN A 184 7.21 -6.62 9.21
C GLN A 184 6.29 -6.76 8.00
N VAL A 185 6.48 -5.87 6.99
CA VAL A 185 5.66 -5.81 5.78
C VAL A 185 6.53 -5.54 4.56
N GLY A 186 6.28 -6.27 3.48
CA GLY A 186 6.87 -6.03 2.17
C GLY A 186 5.84 -5.48 1.19
N PHE A 187 6.15 -4.33 0.56
CA PHE A 187 5.28 -3.69 -0.42
C PHE A 187 5.64 -4.12 -1.84
N ASN A 188 4.63 -4.41 -2.63
CA ASN A 188 4.72 -4.57 -4.07
C ASN A 188 3.92 -3.44 -4.73
N PHE A 189 4.64 -2.48 -5.31
CA PHE A 189 4.05 -1.39 -6.08
C PHE A 189 4.00 -1.68 -7.58
N GLY A 190 4.35 -2.92 -7.97
CA GLY A 190 4.36 -3.38 -9.35
C GLY A 190 5.65 -4.07 -9.78
N ASN A 191 6.71 -4.08 -8.95
CA ASN A 191 7.97 -4.74 -9.25
C ASN A 191 7.93 -6.28 -9.11
N GLY A 192 6.83 -6.84 -8.59
CA GLY A 192 6.65 -8.29 -8.46
C GLY A 192 7.33 -8.94 -7.25
N TYR A 193 7.84 -8.15 -6.30
CA TYR A 193 8.57 -8.65 -5.13
C TYR A 193 8.08 -8.00 -3.84
N TYR A 194 8.07 -8.78 -2.75
CA TYR A 194 7.78 -8.32 -1.37
C TYR A 194 9.04 -8.28 -0.50
N SER A 195 10.05 -9.11 -0.82
CA SER A 195 11.36 -9.14 -0.17
C SER A 195 12.38 -9.85 -1.07
N SER A 196 13.64 -9.94 -0.65
CA SER A 196 14.68 -10.68 -1.38
C SER A 196 14.38 -12.18 -1.58
N SER A 197 13.50 -12.74 -0.74
CA SER A 197 13.13 -14.16 -0.75
C SER A 197 11.64 -14.41 -0.99
N SER A 198 10.86 -13.35 -1.21
CA SER A 198 9.41 -13.44 -1.44
C SER A 198 9.01 -12.60 -2.65
N GLN A 199 8.58 -13.27 -3.69
CA GLN A 199 8.10 -12.68 -4.94
C GLN A 199 6.66 -13.09 -5.21
N VAL A 200 6.04 -12.48 -6.19
CA VAL A 200 4.77 -12.92 -6.76
C VAL A 200 4.93 -14.37 -7.21
N SER A 201 4.04 -15.25 -6.78
CA SER A 201 4.09 -16.69 -7.05
C SER A 201 3.33 -17.06 -8.33
N SER A 202 2.23 -16.38 -8.58
CA SER A 202 1.40 -16.56 -9.77
C SER A 202 0.76 -15.21 -10.11
N ALA A 203 1.30 -14.52 -11.09
CA ALA A 203 0.81 -13.21 -11.45
C ALA A 203 -0.68 -13.23 -11.84
N GLY A 204 -1.45 -12.37 -11.20
CA GLY A 204 -2.83 -12.08 -11.55
C GLY A 204 -2.96 -11.34 -12.87
N THR A 205 -4.18 -11.21 -13.37
CA THR A 205 -4.46 -10.43 -14.58
C THR A 205 -4.29 -8.94 -14.32
N ASN A 206 -3.71 -8.23 -15.29
CA ASN A 206 -3.49 -6.80 -15.22
C ASN A 206 -3.75 -6.16 -16.59
N ALA A 207 -4.96 -5.62 -16.76
CA ALA A 207 -5.38 -5.02 -18.02
C ALA A 207 -4.57 -3.76 -18.40
N SER A 208 -3.98 -3.05 -17.43
CA SER A 208 -3.12 -1.90 -17.71
C SER A 208 -1.76 -2.30 -18.29
N GLY A 209 -1.35 -3.56 -18.11
CA GLY A 209 -0.02 -4.06 -18.47
C GLY A 209 1.11 -3.34 -17.72
N ASN A 210 0.82 -2.70 -16.58
CA ASN A 210 1.77 -1.95 -15.78
C ASN A 210 1.93 -2.57 -14.39
N GLY A 211 3.06 -3.25 -14.17
CA GLY A 211 3.38 -3.93 -12.93
C GLY A 211 2.94 -5.39 -12.86
N ILE A 212 3.58 -6.12 -11.95
CA ILE A 212 3.36 -7.55 -11.68
C ILE A 212 2.83 -7.69 -10.24
N PHE A 213 1.65 -8.26 -10.09
CA PHE A 213 0.94 -8.43 -8.83
C PHE A 213 0.50 -9.88 -8.63
N GLU A 214 0.32 -10.32 -7.38
CA GLU A 214 -0.13 -11.68 -7.07
C GLU A 214 -1.59 -11.88 -7.47
N TYR A 215 -2.44 -10.87 -7.26
CA TYR A 215 -3.88 -10.92 -7.54
C TYR A 215 -4.26 -10.02 -8.70
N ASP A 216 -5.46 -10.25 -9.23
CA ASP A 216 -6.01 -9.49 -10.35
C ASP A 216 -6.12 -8.01 -10.00
N VAL A 217 -5.48 -7.18 -10.84
CA VAL A 217 -5.65 -5.73 -10.77
C VAL A 217 -7.02 -5.37 -11.32
N PRO A 218 -7.87 -4.62 -10.58
CA PRO A 218 -9.19 -4.24 -11.08
C PRO A 218 -9.10 -3.48 -12.41
N THR A 219 -10.01 -3.75 -13.31
CA THR A 219 -10.05 -3.08 -14.62
C THR A 219 -10.09 -1.56 -14.45
N GLY A 220 -9.21 -0.86 -15.16
CA GLY A 220 -9.06 0.58 -15.10
C GLY A 220 -8.06 1.07 -14.05
N TYR A 221 -7.48 0.17 -13.24
CA TYR A 221 -6.42 0.52 -12.30
C TYR A 221 -5.04 0.22 -12.87
N THR A 222 -4.05 0.91 -12.37
CA THR A 222 -2.64 0.75 -12.73
C THR A 222 -1.75 0.76 -11.49
N ALA A 223 -0.49 0.35 -11.65
CA ALA A 223 0.51 0.44 -10.60
C ALA A 223 0.83 1.89 -10.20
N LEU A 224 1.20 2.11 -8.94
CA LEU A 224 1.79 3.37 -8.48
C LEU A 224 3.20 3.51 -9.05
N SER A 225 3.33 4.13 -10.22
CA SER A 225 4.60 4.34 -10.91
C SER A 225 4.58 5.60 -11.78
N THR A 226 5.76 6.01 -12.24
CA THR A 226 5.86 7.16 -13.18
C THR A 226 5.09 6.93 -14.47
N LYS A 227 5.05 5.69 -15.00
CA LYS A 227 4.21 5.32 -16.15
C LYS A 227 2.73 5.38 -15.77
N GLY A 228 2.35 4.84 -14.60
CA GLY A 228 0.97 4.84 -14.11
C GLY A 228 0.39 6.23 -13.90
N LEU A 229 1.21 7.21 -13.53
CA LEU A 229 0.79 8.62 -13.38
C LEU A 229 0.45 9.31 -14.71
N ASN A 230 0.80 8.70 -15.84
CA ASN A 230 0.62 9.24 -17.19
C ASN A 230 -0.35 8.41 -18.06
N LEU A 231 -1.09 7.45 -17.45
CA LEU A 231 -2.09 6.63 -18.12
C LEU A 231 -3.49 7.22 -18.03
#